data_d72b1dfd5bcd72912c15140e9cecabfc
#
_entry.id   d72b1dfd5bcd72912c15140e9cecabfc
#
_cell.length_a   1.000
_cell.length_b   1.000
_cell.length_c   1.000
_cell.angle_alpha   90.00
_cell.angle_beta   90.00
_cell.angle_gamma   90.00
#
_symmetry.space_group_name_H-M   'P 1'
#
loop_
_entity.id
_entity.type
_entity.pdbx_description
1 polymer ?
#
loop_
_entity_poly.entity_id
_entity_poly.type
_entity_poly.pdbx_seq_one_letter_code
_entity_poly.pdbx_strand_id
1 'polypeptide(L)'
;MSILVSGFQWDDGNWPKCAKHGVSKDEVESALRNAVVEVPDPDPSEARLRTVGRTDLGRFVFVVFTYRSEGNETLIRPISARFMHAKEIATYVEYEKTLAQPKDRQRG
;
A
#
# COMPACT_ATOMS: atom_id res chain seq x y z
N MET A 1 -14.11 -7.32 -5.75
CA MET A 1 -14.33 -7.88 -4.50
C MET A 1 -13.18 -7.68 -3.59
N SER A 2 -13.41 -7.33 -2.39
CA SER A 2 -12.31 -7.07 -1.50
C SER A 2 -11.90 -8.27 -0.71
N ILE A 3 -10.64 -8.33 -0.34
CA ILE A 3 -10.12 -9.37 0.49
C ILE A 3 -10.25 -8.90 1.92
N LEU A 4 -10.79 -9.77 2.78
CA LEU A 4 -10.87 -9.43 4.18
C LEU A 4 -9.52 -9.68 4.82
N VAL A 5 -8.94 -8.65 5.34
CA VAL A 5 -7.63 -8.71 5.95
C VAL A 5 -7.75 -8.59 7.45
N SER A 6 -7.17 -9.57 8.17
CA SER A 6 -7.24 -9.58 9.62
C SER A 6 -6.17 -8.73 10.29
N GLY A 7 -5.13 -8.42 9.59
CA GLY A 7 -4.04 -7.62 10.16
C GLY A 7 -2.78 -7.67 9.32
N PHE A 8 -1.66 -7.35 9.96
CA PHE A 8 -0.37 -7.28 9.29
C PHE A 8 0.58 -8.31 9.88
N GLN A 9 1.48 -8.84 9.05
CA GLN A 9 2.45 -9.81 9.52
C GLN A 9 3.82 -9.16 9.56
N TRP A 10 4.39 -9.03 10.75
CA TRP A 10 5.73 -8.47 10.93
C TRP A 10 6.59 -9.50 11.67
N ASP A 11 7.80 -9.69 11.20
CA ASP A 11 8.77 -10.54 11.88
C ASP A 11 10.16 -10.10 11.45
N ASP A 12 11.19 -10.84 11.83
CA ASP A 12 12.56 -10.46 11.53
C ASP A 12 12.86 -10.44 10.03
N GLY A 13 12.03 -11.08 9.24
CA GLY A 13 12.23 -11.10 7.79
C GLY A 13 11.85 -9.81 7.10
N ASN A 14 10.97 -9.00 7.70
CA ASN A 14 10.55 -7.75 7.09
C ASN A 14 10.68 -6.53 8.00
N TRP A 15 10.97 -6.70 9.27
CA TRP A 15 11.22 -5.59 10.16
C TRP A 15 12.51 -5.84 10.94
N PRO A 16 13.44 -4.88 10.99
CA PRO A 16 13.29 -3.49 10.54
C PRO A 16 13.67 -3.24 9.09
N LYS A 17 13.82 -4.25 8.24
CA LYS A 17 14.18 -4.05 6.87
C LYS A 17 13.26 -3.07 6.17
N CYS A 18 11.96 -3.12 6.43
CA CYS A 18 11.00 -2.24 5.81
C CYS A 18 11.21 -0.78 6.22
N ALA A 19 11.96 -0.53 7.31
CA ALA A 19 12.23 0.82 7.77
C ALA A 19 13.48 1.42 7.14
N LYS A 20 14.09 0.71 6.18
CA LYS A 20 15.32 1.17 5.55
C LYS A 20 15.26 2.60 5.04
N HIS A 21 14.11 3.05 4.60
CA HIS A 21 13.95 4.39 4.06
C HIS A 21 13.23 5.33 5.02
N GLY A 22 13.18 4.98 6.29
CA GLY A 22 12.68 5.88 7.32
C GLY A 22 11.18 5.84 7.58
N VAL A 23 10.44 4.93 6.97
CA VAL A 23 9.00 4.84 7.19
C VAL A 23 8.76 3.95 8.42
N SER A 24 7.97 4.43 9.37
CA SER A 24 7.68 3.65 10.57
C SER A 24 6.65 2.56 10.30
N LYS A 25 6.55 1.58 11.19
CA LYS A 25 5.58 0.52 11.07
C LYS A 25 4.17 1.10 11.02
N ASP A 26 3.86 2.06 11.89
CA ASP A 26 2.55 2.67 11.93
C ASP A 26 2.22 3.37 10.61
N GLU A 27 3.19 4.01 10.01
CA GLU A 27 2.96 4.67 8.74
C GLU A 27 2.76 3.67 7.61
N VAL A 28 3.49 2.57 7.62
CA VAL A 28 3.30 1.53 6.62
C VAL A 28 1.88 0.98 6.73
N GLU A 29 1.45 0.68 7.95
CA GLU A 29 0.13 0.12 8.17
C GLU A 29 -0.97 1.10 7.79
N SER A 30 -0.84 2.37 8.16
CA SER A 30 -1.86 3.35 7.82
C SER A 30 -1.92 3.59 6.31
N ALA A 31 -0.77 3.60 5.63
CA ALA A 31 -0.75 3.75 4.18
C ALA A 31 -1.48 2.59 3.53
N LEU A 32 -1.27 1.37 4.01
CA LEU A 32 -1.94 0.20 3.46
C LEU A 32 -3.44 0.22 3.74
N ARG A 33 -3.85 0.66 4.93
CA ARG A 33 -5.26 0.76 5.24
C ARG A 33 -5.96 1.81 4.38
N ASN A 34 -5.25 2.86 4.02
CA ASN A 34 -5.80 3.97 3.25
C ASN A 34 -5.57 3.84 1.75
N ALA A 35 -4.91 2.77 1.32
CA ALA A 35 -4.59 2.59 -0.09
C ALA A 35 -5.85 2.32 -0.91
N VAL A 36 -5.89 2.85 -2.12
CA VAL A 36 -7.05 2.70 -2.99
C VAL A 36 -6.78 1.89 -4.23
N VAL A 37 -5.55 1.45 -4.44
CA VAL A 37 -5.20 0.69 -5.63
C VAL A 37 -4.06 -0.26 -5.31
N GLU A 38 -4.04 -1.42 -5.93
CA GLU A 38 -2.91 -2.30 -5.82
C GLU A 38 -2.65 -2.85 -7.20
N VAL A 39 -1.40 -2.96 -7.56
CA VAL A 39 -1.00 -3.50 -8.86
C VAL A 39 0.11 -4.53 -8.65
N PRO A 40 0.25 -5.49 -9.57
CA PRO A 40 1.32 -6.47 -9.43
C PRO A 40 2.69 -5.81 -9.50
N ASP A 41 3.61 -6.30 -8.70
CA ASP A 41 4.98 -5.83 -8.76
C ASP A 41 5.64 -6.55 -9.92
N PRO A 42 6.57 -5.93 -10.62
CA PRO A 42 7.25 -6.58 -11.76
C PRO A 42 8.08 -7.79 -11.36
N ASP A 43 8.49 -7.88 -10.09
CA ASP A 43 9.32 -9.00 -9.66
C ASP A 43 8.46 -10.25 -9.56
N PRO A 44 8.73 -11.29 -10.36
CA PRO A 44 7.90 -12.49 -10.35
C PRO A 44 8.24 -13.50 -9.28
N SER A 45 9.24 -13.24 -8.48
CA SER A 45 9.70 -14.21 -7.48
C SER A 45 8.68 -14.52 -6.40
N GLU A 46 7.74 -13.63 -6.14
CA GLU A 46 6.70 -13.88 -5.18
C GLU A 46 5.47 -13.18 -5.74
N ALA A 47 4.32 -13.49 -5.24
CA ALA A 47 3.12 -12.80 -5.67
C ALA A 47 3.06 -11.43 -4.99
N ARG A 48 3.98 -10.56 -5.33
CA ARG A 48 4.09 -9.24 -4.75
C ARG A 48 3.16 -8.25 -5.40
N LEU A 49 2.66 -7.36 -4.58
CA LEU A 49 1.80 -6.27 -5.04
C LEU A 49 2.43 -4.98 -4.58
N ARG A 50 2.05 -3.88 -5.20
CA ARG A 50 2.53 -2.60 -4.75
C ARG A 50 1.38 -1.61 -4.75
N THR A 51 1.45 -0.63 -3.90
CA THR A 51 0.43 0.39 -3.77
C THR A 51 1.03 1.67 -3.26
N VAL A 52 0.23 2.72 -3.26
CA VAL A 52 0.60 3.97 -2.63
C VAL A 52 -0.56 4.36 -1.75
N GLY A 53 -0.28 4.96 -0.62
CA GLY A 53 -1.32 5.38 0.29
C GLY A 53 -0.88 6.59 1.08
N ARG A 54 -1.83 7.33 1.63
CA ARG A 54 -1.53 8.42 2.51
C ARG A 54 -1.54 7.87 3.91
N THR A 55 -0.55 8.22 4.71
CA THR A 55 -0.55 7.80 6.10
C THR A 55 -1.53 8.68 6.86
N ASP A 56 -1.84 8.32 8.09
CA ASP A 56 -2.72 9.11 8.94
C ASP A 56 -2.08 10.47 9.27
N LEU A 57 -0.77 10.60 9.05
CA LEU A 57 -0.09 11.86 9.24
C LEU A 57 -0.07 12.68 7.95
N GLY A 58 -0.71 12.20 6.90
CA GLY A 58 -0.81 12.93 5.64
C GLY A 58 0.38 12.76 4.71
N ARG A 59 1.24 11.79 4.97
CA ARG A 59 2.41 11.58 4.12
C ARG A 59 2.13 10.49 3.11
N PHE A 60 2.74 10.55 1.95
CA PHE A 60 2.50 9.59 0.89
C PHE A 60 3.59 8.54 0.88
N VAL A 61 3.18 7.27 0.94
CA VAL A 61 4.11 6.15 1.03
C VAL A 61 3.84 5.14 -0.07
N PHE A 62 4.92 4.65 -0.68
CA PHE A 62 4.86 3.59 -1.66
C PHE A 62 5.23 2.31 -0.91
N VAL A 63 4.42 1.27 -1.03
CA VAL A 63 4.64 0.02 -0.29
C VAL A 63 4.59 -1.17 -1.23
N VAL A 64 5.53 -2.09 -1.06
CA VAL A 64 5.50 -3.40 -1.72
C VAL A 64 5.10 -4.40 -0.64
N PHE A 65 4.15 -5.25 -0.93
CA PHE A 65 3.62 -6.17 0.06
C PHE A 65 3.11 -7.45 -0.61
N THR A 66 2.76 -8.44 0.20
CA THR A 66 2.12 -9.64 -0.30
C THR A 66 1.06 -10.05 0.72
N TYR A 67 0.18 -10.94 0.33
CA TYR A 67 -0.80 -11.49 1.25
C TYR A 67 -0.27 -12.81 1.79
N ARG A 68 -0.60 -13.11 3.02
CA ARG A 68 -0.22 -14.38 3.66
C ARG A 68 -1.44 -14.98 4.31
N SER A 69 -1.55 -16.30 4.22
CA SER A 69 -2.63 -17.01 4.88
C SER A 69 -2.11 -17.63 6.16
N GLU A 70 -2.80 -17.43 7.26
CA GLU A 70 -2.47 -18.06 8.52
C GLU A 70 -3.75 -18.60 9.10
N GLY A 71 -3.92 -19.94 9.07
CA GLY A 71 -5.16 -20.53 9.48
C GLY A 71 -6.26 -20.07 8.56
N ASN A 72 -7.31 -19.50 9.11
CA ASN A 72 -8.41 -18.99 8.31
C ASN A 72 -8.28 -17.49 8.07
N GLU A 73 -7.12 -16.92 8.42
CA GLU A 73 -6.96 -15.48 8.28
C GLU A 73 -6.06 -15.10 7.13
N THR A 74 -6.30 -13.93 6.57
CA THR A 74 -5.44 -13.35 5.55
C THR A 74 -4.77 -12.13 6.14
N LEU A 75 -3.44 -12.09 6.06
CA LEU A 75 -2.67 -10.98 6.58
C LEU A 75 -1.94 -10.29 5.45
N ILE A 76 -1.63 -9.02 5.62
CA ILE A 76 -0.77 -8.29 4.69
C ILE A 76 0.63 -8.35 5.26
N ARG A 77 1.59 -8.78 4.43
CA ARG A 77 3.00 -8.82 4.82
C ARG A 77 3.73 -7.74 4.06
N PRO A 78 4.06 -6.61 4.70
CA PRO A 78 4.82 -5.56 4.04
C PRO A 78 6.23 -6.05 3.74
N ILE A 79 6.78 -5.69 2.59
CA ILE A 79 8.10 -6.10 2.17
C ILE A 79 9.06 -4.92 2.13
N SER A 80 8.61 -3.80 1.58
CA SER A 80 9.42 -2.58 1.59
C SER A 80 8.52 -1.37 1.51
N ALA A 81 9.01 -0.24 1.98
CA ALA A 81 8.25 1.00 1.97
C ALA A 81 9.18 2.18 1.83
N ARG A 82 8.76 3.23 1.17
CA ARG A 82 9.51 4.46 1.08
C ARG A 82 8.53 5.61 0.91
N PHE A 83 8.97 6.80 1.26
CA PHE A 83 8.15 7.97 1.02
C PHE A 83 8.21 8.29 -0.48
N MET A 84 7.14 8.82 -1.01
CA MET A 84 7.09 9.17 -2.42
C MET A 84 7.83 10.47 -2.68
N HIS A 85 8.38 10.59 -3.87
CA HIS A 85 9.05 11.82 -4.29
C HIS A 85 8.00 12.82 -4.76
N ALA A 86 8.33 14.10 -4.78
CA ALA A 86 7.39 15.15 -5.16
C ALA A 86 6.68 14.91 -6.48
N LYS A 87 7.41 14.43 -7.49
CA LYS A 87 6.80 14.16 -8.76
C LYS A 87 5.81 13.04 -8.68
N GLU A 88 6.11 12.00 -7.91
CA GLU A 88 5.23 10.86 -7.73
C GLU A 88 3.97 11.29 -7.01
N ILE A 89 4.11 12.15 -6.01
CA ILE A 89 2.98 12.65 -5.24
C ILE A 89 2.04 13.41 -6.16
N ALA A 90 2.58 14.28 -7.02
CA ALA A 90 1.76 15.06 -7.93
C ALA A 90 0.94 14.14 -8.85
N THR A 91 1.56 13.09 -9.38
CA THR A 91 0.88 12.14 -10.25
C THR A 91 -0.20 11.38 -9.49
N TYR A 92 0.11 10.96 -8.28
CA TYR A 92 -0.85 10.20 -7.48
C TYR A 92 -2.03 11.08 -7.08
N VAL A 93 -1.82 12.34 -6.75
CA VAL A 93 -2.89 13.25 -6.38
C VAL A 93 -3.85 13.43 -7.54
N GLU A 94 -3.33 13.52 -8.78
CA GLU A 94 -4.20 13.61 -9.93
C GLU A 94 -5.01 12.34 -10.11
N TYR A 95 -4.40 11.20 -9.85
CA TYR A 95 -5.07 9.92 -9.94
C TYR A 95 -6.18 9.85 -8.87
N GLU A 96 -5.92 10.31 -7.66
CA GLU A 96 -6.92 10.32 -6.61
C GLU A 96 -8.12 11.17 -7.00
N LYS A 97 -7.91 12.27 -7.68
CA LYS A 97 -8.99 13.13 -8.11
C LYS A 97 -9.88 12.38 -9.08
N THR A 98 -9.28 11.59 -9.95
CA THR A 98 -10.02 10.80 -10.89
C THR A 98 -10.89 9.78 -10.18
N LEU A 99 -10.35 9.12 -9.16
CA LEU A 99 -11.10 8.13 -8.42
C LEU A 99 -12.22 8.75 -7.60
N ALA A 100 -12.03 9.96 -7.12
CA ALA A 100 -13.01 10.62 -6.30
C ALA A 100 -14.20 11.14 -7.09
N GLN A 101 -14.06 11.24 -8.41
CA GLN A 101 -15.16 11.74 -9.20
C GLN A 101 -16.18 10.66 -9.44
N PRO A 102 -17.43 10.97 -9.34
CA PRO A 102 -18.45 9.98 -9.53
C PRO A 102 -18.44 9.55 -10.95
N LYS A 103 -18.60 8.27 -11.19
CA LYS A 103 -18.57 7.82 -12.45
C LYS A 103 -19.69 8.20 -13.22
N ASP A 104 -20.75 8.39 -12.66
CA ASP A 104 -21.87 8.70 -13.40
C ASP A 104 -21.72 9.97 -14.01
N ARG A 105 -20.81 10.65 -13.65
CA ARG A 105 -20.72 11.84 -14.13
C ARG A 105 -20.39 11.67 -15.42
N GLN A 106 -20.09 10.64 -15.80
CA GLN A 106 -19.70 10.53 -16.94
C GLN A 106 -20.81 10.41 -17.71
N ARG A 107 -21.82 10.25 -17.25
CA ARG A 107 -22.90 10.13 -17.82
C ARG A 107 -23.04 11.00 -18.69
N GLY A 108 -22.81 11.43 -18.67
CA GLY A 108 -23.05 12.21 -19.64
C GLY A 108 -23.24 12.15 -19.74
#